data_ca234ec5de615b908ffe790297be6d34
#
_entry.id   ca234ec5de615b908ffe790297be6d34
#
_cell.length_a   1.000
_cell.length_b   1.000
_cell.length_c   1.000
_cell.angle_alpha   90.00
_cell.angle_beta   90.00
_cell.angle_gamma   90.00
#
_symmetry.space_group_name_H-M   'P 1'
#
loop_
_entity.id
_entity.type
_entity.pdbx_description
1 polymer ?
#
loop_
_entity_poly.entity_id
_entity_poly.type
_entity_poly.pdbx_seq_one_letter_code
_entity_poly.pdbx_strand_id
1 'polypeptide(L)'
;MIKNIIFDIGNVLTYYTWKKHIYSFGFTDEICDRVAKATVKSNEWNEFDRGVLEDEDIIDMLVKNDPGVEKEIRQVLAHMGGLVEKADYAIPWIRELQTKGYRVYYLSNFSYKTGRECKQALDFLPYMDGGILSCEEKLIKPQPEIYRRLLEKYDLSASECVFLDDTQVNVEAARAEGIAAIRFTTKEAALPELEKLGVK
;
A
#
# COMPACT_ATOMS: atom_id res chain seq x y z
N MET A 1 0.42 26.11 3.38
CA MET A 1 -0.84 25.56 3.97
C MET A 1 -1.15 24.28 3.23
N ILE A 2 -1.49 23.18 3.91
CA ILE A 2 -1.82 21.90 3.29
C ILE A 2 -3.10 22.03 2.47
N LYS A 3 -3.06 21.48 1.26
CA LYS A 3 -4.17 21.41 0.31
C LYS A 3 -4.44 19.97 -0.17
N ASN A 4 -3.42 19.11 -0.07
CA ASN A 4 -3.44 17.78 -0.63
C ASN A 4 -3.12 16.75 0.47
N ILE A 5 -3.99 15.77 0.62
CA ILE A 5 -3.81 14.65 1.54
C ILE A 5 -3.47 13.44 0.69
N ILE A 6 -2.33 12.80 0.96
CA ILE A 6 -1.87 11.61 0.25
C ILE A 6 -1.91 10.44 1.22
N PHE A 7 -2.61 9.39 0.87
CA PHE A 7 -2.70 8.16 1.67
C PHE A 7 -1.89 7.02 1.05
N ASP A 8 -1.17 6.28 1.87
CA ASP A 8 -0.93 4.88 1.54
C ASP A 8 -2.26 4.11 1.57
N ILE A 9 -2.31 2.96 0.92
CA ILE A 9 -3.46 2.06 0.91
C ILE A 9 -3.32 1.01 2.01
N GLY A 10 -2.21 0.26 2.01
CA GLY A 10 -1.97 -0.83 2.97
C GLY A 10 -1.90 -0.33 4.42
N ASN A 11 -2.66 -0.94 5.31
CA ASN A 11 -2.75 -0.58 6.73
C ASN A 11 -3.10 0.90 7.02
N VAL A 12 -3.54 1.66 6.00
CA VAL A 12 -4.03 3.04 6.15
C VAL A 12 -5.49 3.15 5.72
N LEU A 13 -5.84 2.83 4.49
CA LEU A 13 -7.22 2.78 3.99
C LEU A 13 -7.76 1.34 3.87
N THR A 14 -6.88 0.37 4.05
CA THR A 14 -7.18 -1.06 4.07
C THR A 14 -6.40 -1.75 5.18
N TYR A 15 -6.74 -2.99 5.47
CA TYR A 15 -5.97 -3.88 6.33
C TYR A 15 -5.23 -4.89 5.46
N TYR A 16 -3.91 -5.05 5.67
CA TYR A 16 -3.11 -6.07 5.01
C TYR A 16 -3.22 -7.38 5.78
N THR A 17 -4.12 -8.25 5.36
CA THR A 17 -4.57 -9.44 6.09
C THR A 17 -3.84 -10.72 5.66
N TRP A 18 -2.57 -10.61 5.24
CA TRP A 18 -1.76 -11.74 4.75
C TRP A 18 -1.76 -12.95 5.68
N LYS A 19 -1.72 -12.74 7.00
CA LYS A 19 -1.73 -13.83 7.97
C LYS A 19 -3.04 -14.60 7.91
N LYS A 20 -4.17 -13.89 7.99
CA LYS A 20 -5.51 -14.48 7.87
C LYS A 20 -5.65 -15.24 6.55
N HIS A 21 -5.14 -14.65 5.46
CA HIS A 21 -5.17 -15.23 4.13
C HIS A 21 -4.39 -16.55 4.07
N ILE A 22 -3.10 -16.57 4.46
CA ILE A 22 -2.28 -17.79 4.41
C ILE A 22 -2.87 -18.90 5.30
N TYR A 23 -3.33 -18.56 6.51
CA TYR A 23 -3.91 -19.53 7.44
C TYR A 23 -5.28 -20.06 6.97
N SER A 24 -5.99 -19.36 6.11
CA SER A 24 -7.28 -19.84 5.56
C SER A 24 -7.16 -21.06 4.64
N PHE A 25 -5.96 -21.38 4.17
CA PHE A 25 -5.71 -22.59 3.36
C PHE A 25 -5.66 -23.90 4.16
N GLY A 26 -5.68 -23.81 5.50
CA GLY A 26 -5.74 -25.00 6.36
C GLY A 26 -4.41 -25.74 6.51
N PHE A 27 -3.29 -25.08 6.19
CA PHE A 27 -1.95 -25.64 6.44
C PHE A 27 -1.62 -25.63 7.94
N THR A 28 -0.61 -26.40 8.35
CA THR A 28 -0.08 -26.33 9.71
C THR A 28 0.58 -24.97 9.96
N ASP A 29 0.67 -24.54 11.23
CA ASP A 29 1.31 -23.27 11.60
C ASP A 29 2.75 -23.18 11.07
N GLU A 30 3.51 -24.30 11.12
CA GLU A 30 4.87 -24.37 10.58
C GLU A 30 4.90 -24.07 9.08
N ILE A 31 4.00 -24.68 8.30
CA ILE A 31 3.90 -24.45 6.86
C ILE A 31 3.48 -23.00 6.57
N CYS A 32 2.49 -22.48 7.30
CA CYS A 32 2.06 -21.08 7.16
C CYS A 32 3.21 -20.08 7.41
N ASP A 33 4.01 -20.32 8.45
CA ASP A 33 5.17 -19.48 8.76
C ASP A 33 6.26 -19.55 7.69
N ARG A 34 6.53 -20.73 7.14
CA ARG A 34 7.49 -20.94 6.04
C ARG A 34 7.01 -20.21 4.79
N VAL A 35 5.76 -20.41 4.39
CA VAL A 35 5.15 -19.70 3.25
C VAL A 35 5.23 -18.20 3.43
N ALA A 36 4.87 -17.67 4.63
CA ALA A 36 4.95 -16.24 4.89
C ALA A 36 6.37 -15.69 4.78
N LYS A 37 7.39 -16.42 5.28
CA LYS A 37 8.80 -16.04 5.17
C LYS A 37 9.30 -16.06 3.73
N ALA A 38 8.89 -17.06 2.95
CA ALA A 38 9.29 -17.21 1.57
C ALA A 38 8.59 -16.19 0.63
N THR A 39 7.44 -15.64 1.03
CA THR A 39 6.61 -14.76 0.21
C THR A 39 6.49 -13.34 0.81
N VAL A 40 5.40 -13.01 1.46
CA VAL A 40 5.01 -11.66 1.92
C VAL A 40 6.01 -10.98 2.86
N LYS A 41 6.94 -11.73 3.47
CA LYS A 41 8.00 -11.22 4.33
C LYS A 41 9.36 -11.20 3.66
N SER A 42 9.47 -11.62 2.41
CA SER A 42 10.71 -11.64 1.65
C SER A 42 10.92 -10.32 0.90
N ASN A 43 12.18 -10.02 0.55
CA ASN A 43 12.50 -8.84 -0.26
C ASN A 43 11.98 -8.98 -1.70
N GLU A 44 11.92 -10.20 -2.21
CA GLU A 44 11.44 -10.53 -3.56
C GLU A 44 9.96 -10.18 -3.75
N TRP A 45 9.18 -10.07 -2.66
CA TRP A 45 7.80 -9.59 -2.69
C TRP A 45 7.67 -8.20 -3.35
N ASN A 46 8.68 -7.36 -3.18
CA ASN A 46 8.70 -6.04 -3.78
C ASN A 46 8.66 -6.08 -5.33
N GLU A 47 9.03 -7.18 -5.95
CA GLU A 47 8.97 -7.30 -7.41
C GLU A 47 7.54 -7.40 -7.93
N PHE A 48 6.59 -7.97 -7.15
CA PHE A 48 5.16 -7.83 -7.45
C PHE A 48 4.74 -6.35 -7.47
N ASP A 49 5.14 -5.60 -6.43
CA ASP A 49 4.77 -4.20 -6.29
C ASP A 49 5.47 -3.31 -7.33
N ARG A 50 6.65 -3.71 -7.81
CA ARG A 50 7.35 -3.03 -8.91
C ARG A 50 6.67 -3.24 -10.25
N GLY A 51 6.08 -4.42 -10.48
CA GLY A 51 5.32 -4.73 -11.69
C GLY A 51 6.13 -4.77 -12.98
N VAL A 52 7.43 -5.06 -12.93
CA VAL A 52 8.32 -5.17 -14.11
C VAL A 52 8.35 -6.61 -14.66
N LEU A 53 8.35 -7.59 -13.74
CA LEU A 53 8.39 -9.01 -14.08
C LEU A 53 6.97 -9.57 -14.22
N GLU A 54 6.84 -10.67 -14.94
CA GLU A 54 5.58 -11.42 -15.00
C GLU A 54 5.30 -12.14 -13.68
N ASP A 55 4.02 -12.34 -13.36
CA ASP A 55 3.59 -12.95 -12.10
C ASP A 55 4.28 -14.32 -11.85
N GLU A 56 4.42 -15.16 -12.91
CA GLU A 56 5.06 -16.49 -12.79
C GLU A 56 6.56 -16.42 -12.50
N ASP A 57 7.28 -15.46 -13.09
CA ASP A 57 8.72 -15.26 -12.81
C ASP A 57 8.93 -14.89 -11.34
N ILE A 58 8.05 -14.04 -10.79
CA ILE A 58 8.10 -13.64 -9.38
C ILE A 58 7.76 -14.84 -8.49
N ILE A 59 6.73 -15.62 -8.82
CA ILE A 59 6.37 -16.84 -8.08
C ILE A 59 7.55 -17.80 -8.04
N ASP A 60 8.25 -17.99 -9.16
CA ASP A 60 9.45 -18.85 -9.21
C ASP A 60 10.61 -18.30 -8.36
N MET A 61 10.76 -16.97 -8.27
CA MET A 61 11.73 -16.37 -7.34
C MET A 61 11.36 -16.64 -5.89
N LEU A 62 10.08 -16.50 -5.52
CA LEU A 62 9.59 -16.74 -4.16
C LEU A 62 9.69 -18.23 -3.77
N VAL A 63 9.46 -19.15 -4.70
CA VAL A 63 9.66 -20.59 -4.48
C VAL A 63 11.12 -20.92 -4.16
N LYS A 64 12.10 -20.23 -4.75
CA LYS A 64 13.53 -20.43 -4.46
C LYS A 64 13.89 -20.06 -3.02
N ASN A 65 13.11 -19.21 -2.34
CA ASN A 65 13.34 -18.90 -0.92
C ASN A 65 13.07 -20.09 -0.01
N ASP A 66 12.11 -20.97 -0.35
CA ASP A 66 11.86 -22.23 0.34
C ASP A 66 11.23 -23.27 -0.59
N PRO A 67 12.03 -24.02 -1.37
CA PRO A 67 11.52 -25.05 -2.28
C PRO A 67 10.76 -26.19 -1.59
N GLY A 68 10.96 -26.35 -0.28
CA GLY A 68 10.30 -27.41 0.50
C GLY A 68 8.81 -27.16 0.75
N VAL A 69 8.29 -25.97 0.39
CA VAL A 69 6.86 -25.60 0.45
C VAL A 69 6.37 -24.97 -0.87
N GLU A 70 6.99 -25.37 -2.00
CA GLU A 70 6.63 -24.85 -3.32
C GLU A 70 5.13 -24.96 -3.63
N LYS A 71 4.54 -26.13 -3.34
CA LYS A 71 3.12 -26.39 -3.60
C LYS A 71 2.24 -25.39 -2.86
N GLU A 72 2.52 -25.16 -1.60
CA GLU A 72 1.77 -24.26 -0.73
C GLU A 72 1.97 -22.80 -1.15
N ILE A 73 3.19 -22.40 -1.52
CA ILE A 73 3.48 -21.07 -2.07
C ILE A 73 2.63 -20.82 -3.33
N ARG A 74 2.70 -21.75 -4.31
CA ARG A 74 1.90 -21.61 -5.55
C ARG A 74 0.41 -21.58 -5.28
N GLN A 75 -0.09 -22.39 -4.35
CA GLN A 75 -1.49 -22.43 -3.97
C GLN A 75 -1.96 -21.10 -3.37
N VAL A 76 -1.19 -20.51 -2.44
CA VAL A 76 -1.50 -19.22 -1.82
C VAL A 76 -1.45 -18.09 -2.86
N LEU A 77 -0.43 -18.08 -3.73
CA LEU A 77 -0.25 -17.04 -4.72
C LEU A 77 -1.19 -17.16 -5.94
N ALA A 78 -1.77 -18.35 -6.17
CA ALA A 78 -2.82 -18.51 -7.18
C ALA A 78 -4.09 -17.73 -6.82
N HIS A 79 -4.34 -17.46 -5.53
CA HIS A 79 -5.56 -16.83 -5.02
C HIS A 79 -5.23 -15.75 -3.99
N MET A 80 -4.96 -14.52 -4.42
CA MET A 80 -4.54 -13.41 -3.56
C MET A 80 -5.71 -12.52 -3.07
N GLY A 81 -6.96 -12.86 -3.41
CA GLY A 81 -8.16 -12.05 -3.12
C GLY A 81 -8.47 -11.81 -1.63
N GLY A 82 -7.82 -12.54 -0.72
CA GLY A 82 -7.95 -12.36 0.74
C GLY A 82 -6.81 -11.57 1.39
N LEU A 83 -5.86 -11.04 0.61
CA LEU A 83 -4.71 -10.29 1.16
C LEU A 83 -5.07 -8.91 1.69
N VAL A 84 -6.15 -8.31 1.20
CA VAL A 84 -6.51 -6.92 1.51
C VAL A 84 -7.99 -6.84 1.86
N GLU A 85 -8.31 -6.21 2.99
CA GLU A 85 -9.68 -5.89 3.41
C GLU A 85 -9.81 -4.37 3.56
N LYS A 86 -10.90 -3.79 3.02
CA LYS A 86 -11.15 -2.35 3.14
C LYS A 86 -11.43 -1.95 4.59
N ALA A 87 -10.87 -0.81 5.01
CA ALA A 87 -11.24 -0.20 6.27
C ALA A 87 -12.60 0.53 6.15
N ASP A 88 -13.49 0.32 7.09
CA ASP A 88 -14.86 0.89 7.07
C ASP A 88 -14.85 2.41 7.01
N TYR A 89 -13.83 3.05 7.55
CA TYR A 89 -13.68 4.50 7.56
C TYR A 89 -13.10 5.08 6.25
N ALA A 90 -12.62 4.25 5.30
CA ALA A 90 -11.90 4.73 4.11
C ALA A 90 -12.74 5.73 3.30
N ILE A 91 -13.88 5.31 2.78
CA ILE A 91 -14.76 6.20 2.00
C ILE A 91 -15.29 7.38 2.82
N PRO A 92 -15.82 7.20 4.05
CA PRO A 92 -16.25 8.32 4.88
C PRO A 92 -15.14 9.36 5.12
N TRP A 93 -13.91 8.95 5.39
CA TRP A 93 -12.80 9.87 5.66
C TRP A 93 -12.35 10.63 4.41
N ILE A 94 -12.25 9.97 3.26
CA ILE A 94 -11.97 10.61 1.97
C ILE A 94 -13.01 11.71 1.69
N ARG A 95 -14.30 11.38 1.82
CA ARG A 95 -15.40 12.31 1.58
C ARG A 95 -15.39 13.49 2.55
N GLU A 96 -15.13 13.23 3.83
CA GLU A 96 -15.00 14.27 4.86
C GLU A 96 -13.91 15.28 4.48
N LEU A 97 -12.72 14.82 4.11
CA LEU A 97 -11.61 15.68 3.70
C LEU A 97 -11.95 16.51 2.44
N GLN A 98 -12.59 15.88 1.45
CA GLN A 98 -13.03 16.58 0.24
C GLN A 98 -14.08 17.67 0.53
N THR A 99 -15.03 17.42 1.44
CA THR A 99 -16.03 18.45 1.84
C THR A 99 -15.40 19.62 2.56
N LYS A 100 -14.23 19.41 3.19
CA LYS A 100 -13.41 20.48 3.82
C LYS A 100 -12.50 21.20 2.81
N GLY A 101 -12.55 20.82 1.53
CA GLY A 101 -11.83 21.46 0.44
C GLY A 101 -10.44 20.91 0.15
N TYR A 102 -10.05 19.76 0.74
CA TYR A 102 -8.80 19.09 0.43
C TYR A 102 -8.94 18.20 -0.81
N ARG A 103 -7.87 18.11 -1.62
CA ARG A 103 -7.73 17.07 -2.63
C ARG A 103 -7.12 15.83 -1.97
N VAL A 104 -7.58 14.65 -2.35
CA VAL A 104 -7.22 13.39 -1.71
C VAL A 104 -6.61 12.44 -2.74
N TYR A 105 -5.38 12.03 -2.51
CA TYR A 105 -4.60 11.17 -3.40
C TYR A 105 -4.16 9.90 -2.70
N TYR A 106 -3.73 8.90 -3.49
CA TYR A 106 -3.07 7.70 -2.96
C TYR A 106 -1.65 7.54 -3.53
N LEU A 107 -0.76 6.91 -2.74
CA LEU A 107 0.58 6.51 -3.15
C LEU A 107 0.92 5.19 -2.46
N SER A 108 0.85 4.08 -3.18
CA SER A 108 0.97 2.76 -2.56
C SER A 108 1.84 1.80 -3.35
N ASN A 109 2.65 1.01 -2.62
CA ASN A 109 3.26 -0.19 -3.17
C ASN A 109 2.15 -1.23 -3.33
N PHE A 110 1.81 -1.56 -4.58
CA PHE A 110 0.65 -2.41 -4.87
C PHE A 110 0.80 -3.11 -6.22
N SER A 111 0.64 -4.43 -6.23
CA SER A 111 0.83 -5.23 -7.44
C SER A 111 -0.40 -5.26 -8.35
N TYR A 112 -0.20 -5.49 -9.64
CA TYR A 112 -1.29 -5.74 -10.59
C TYR A 112 -2.16 -6.92 -10.16
N LYS A 113 -1.54 -8.00 -9.70
CA LYS A 113 -2.26 -9.22 -9.29
C LYS A 113 -3.16 -8.96 -8.09
N THR A 114 -2.61 -8.35 -7.03
CA THR A 114 -3.40 -7.98 -5.85
C THR A 114 -4.51 -7.00 -6.22
N GLY A 115 -4.25 -6.01 -7.07
CA GLY A 115 -5.25 -5.06 -7.54
C GLY A 115 -6.41 -5.69 -8.29
N ARG A 116 -6.12 -6.67 -9.14
CA ARG A 116 -7.18 -7.43 -9.84
C ARG A 116 -8.02 -8.28 -8.90
N GLU A 117 -7.38 -9.01 -7.98
CA GLU A 117 -8.05 -9.98 -7.12
C GLU A 117 -8.70 -9.36 -5.87
N CYS A 118 -8.17 -8.24 -5.37
CA CYS A 118 -8.74 -7.49 -4.24
C CYS A 118 -9.58 -6.27 -4.67
N LYS A 119 -10.10 -6.24 -5.90
CA LYS A 119 -10.80 -5.08 -6.48
C LYS A 119 -11.92 -4.52 -5.59
N GLN A 120 -12.65 -5.37 -4.86
CA GLN A 120 -13.72 -4.93 -3.96
C GLN A 120 -13.17 -4.15 -2.75
N ALA A 121 -11.97 -4.49 -2.27
CA ALA A 121 -11.33 -3.78 -1.17
C ALA A 121 -10.80 -2.40 -1.59
N LEU A 122 -10.71 -2.14 -2.89
CA LEU A 122 -10.23 -0.89 -3.49
C LEU A 122 -11.35 -0.02 -4.07
N ASP A 123 -12.61 -0.27 -3.72
CA ASP A 123 -13.79 0.44 -4.24
C ASP A 123 -13.83 1.93 -3.85
N PHE A 124 -12.93 2.37 -2.96
CA PHE A 124 -12.74 3.77 -2.58
C PHE A 124 -11.88 4.56 -3.58
N LEU A 125 -11.06 3.91 -4.43
CA LEU A 125 -10.19 4.61 -5.37
C LEU A 125 -10.93 5.59 -6.31
N PRO A 126 -12.12 5.25 -6.87
CA PRO A 126 -12.86 6.18 -7.71
C PRO A 126 -13.36 7.45 -7.00
N TYR A 127 -13.32 7.49 -5.66
CA TYR A 127 -13.69 8.68 -4.88
C TYR A 127 -12.52 9.63 -4.64
N MET A 128 -11.27 9.19 -4.92
CA MET A 128 -10.07 10.00 -4.76
C MET A 128 -9.78 10.83 -6.02
N ASP A 129 -9.05 11.93 -5.86
CA ASP A 129 -8.70 12.83 -6.96
C ASP A 129 -7.63 12.24 -7.88
N GLY A 130 -7.01 11.12 -7.49
CA GLY A 130 -6.04 10.36 -8.25
C GLY A 130 -5.00 9.71 -7.37
N GLY A 131 -3.92 9.22 -7.96
CA GLY A 131 -2.81 8.63 -7.22
C GLY A 131 -1.90 7.75 -8.08
N ILE A 132 -1.02 7.02 -7.40
CA ILE A 132 -0.08 6.07 -7.99
C ILE A 132 -0.16 4.74 -7.28
N LEU A 133 -0.36 3.68 -8.04
CA LEU A 133 0.02 2.32 -7.67
C LEU A 133 1.40 2.03 -8.25
N SER A 134 2.33 1.58 -7.44
CA SER A 134 3.75 1.40 -7.80
C SER A 134 3.95 0.56 -9.08
N CYS A 135 3.15 -0.48 -9.25
CA CYS A 135 3.22 -1.35 -10.43
C CYS A 135 2.92 -0.62 -11.75
N GLU A 136 2.15 0.47 -11.75
CA GLU A 136 1.84 1.25 -12.96
C GLU A 136 3.04 2.09 -13.40
N GLU A 137 3.78 2.68 -12.45
CA GLU A 137 4.92 3.56 -12.71
C GLU A 137 6.27 2.83 -12.67
N LYS A 138 6.32 1.53 -12.28
CA LYS A 138 7.53 0.71 -12.13
C LYS A 138 8.50 1.24 -11.05
N LEU A 139 7.97 2.00 -10.13
CA LEU A 139 8.67 2.63 -9.01
C LEU A 139 8.03 2.18 -7.69
N ILE A 140 8.82 1.94 -6.66
CA ILE A 140 8.31 1.55 -5.34
C ILE A 140 8.79 2.52 -4.26
N LYS A 141 7.97 2.74 -3.23
CA LYS A 141 8.42 3.38 -1.98
C LYS A 141 9.47 2.46 -1.31
N PRO A 142 10.53 2.99 -0.69
CA PRO A 142 10.80 4.39 -0.39
C PRO A 142 11.66 5.11 -1.45
N GLN A 143 11.73 4.67 -2.71
CA GLN A 143 12.51 5.33 -3.75
C GLN A 143 12.02 6.77 -3.95
N PRO A 144 12.92 7.80 -3.96
CA PRO A 144 12.54 9.20 -4.11
C PRO A 144 11.72 9.49 -5.37
N GLU A 145 12.00 8.74 -6.43
CA GLU A 145 11.39 8.92 -7.75
C GLU A 145 9.87 8.76 -7.73
N ILE A 146 9.32 7.86 -6.88
CA ILE A 146 7.88 7.65 -6.84
C ILE A 146 7.13 8.85 -6.24
N TYR A 147 7.74 9.54 -5.26
CA TYR A 147 7.17 10.75 -4.66
C TYR A 147 7.22 11.91 -5.65
N ARG A 148 8.36 12.12 -6.33
CA ARG A 148 8.50 13.12 -7.38
C ARG A 148 7.51 12.87 -8.51
N ARG A 149 7.36 11.61 -8.92
CA ARG A 149 6.42 11.20 -9.96
C ARG A 149 4.97 11.55 -9.60
N LEU A 150 4.56 11.35 -8.33
CA LEU A 150 3.23 11.76 -7.87
C LEU A 150 3.05 13.28 -7.95
N LEU A 151 4.04 14.06 -7.45
CA LEU A 151 4.00 15.51 -7.48
C LEU A 151 3.90 16.04 -8.91
N GLU A 152 4.71 15.52 -9.83
CA GLU A 152 4.70 15.88 -11.27
C GLU A 152 3.38 15.51 -11.95
N LYS A 153 2.89 14.29 -11.74
CA LYS A 153 1.70 13.75 -12.41
C LYS A 153 0.44 14.59 -12.13
N TYR A 154 0.36 15.17 -10.94
CA TYR A 154 -0.82 15.93 -10.49
C TYR A 154 -0.55 17.42 -10.26
N ASP A 155 0.62 17.92 -10.68
CA ASP A 155 1.05 19.32 -10.51
C ASP A 155 0.91 19.77 -9.03
N LEU A 156 1.53 19.00 -8.11
CA LEU A 156 1.45 19.23 -6.68
C LEU A 156 2.74 19.91 -6.16
N SER A 157 2.58 20.91 -5.30
CA SER A 157 3.69 21.47 -4.51
C SER A 157 3.92 20.61 -3.26
N ALA A 158 5.11 20.08 -3.06
CA ALA A 158 5.45 19.22 -1.90
C ALA A 158 5.06 19.88 -0.57
N SER A 159 5.33 21.19 -0.40
CA SER A 159 5.00 21.97 0.81
C SER A 159 3.50 22.15 1.09
N GLU A 160 2.64 21.80 0.12
CA GLU A 160 1.19 21.79 0.25
C GLU A 160 0.59 20.40 0.42
N CYS A 161 1.45 19.38 0.57
CA CYS A 161 1.07 17.96 0.70
C CYS A 161 1.36 17.43 2.10
N VAL A 162 0.50 16.51 2.57
CA VAL A 162 0.79 15.63 3.70
C VAL A 162 0.56 14.18 3.30
N PHE A 163 1.52 13.31 3.62
CA PHE A 163 1.49 11.88 3.35
C PHE A 163 1.27 11.08 4.63
N LEU A 164 0.36 10.12 4.61
CA LEU A 164 0.09 9.19 5.72
C LEU A 164 0.47 7.78 5.29
N ASP A 165 1.40 7.15 6.01
CA ASP A 165 1.93 5.81 5.68
C ASP A 165 2.30 5.10 7.00
N ASP A 166 2.02 3.80 7.12
CA ASP A 166 2.31 3.01 8.33
C ASP A 166 3.80 2.66 8.46
N THR A 167 4.56 2.78 7.38
CA THR A 167 5.96 2.37 7.29
C THR A 167 6.91 3.55 7.47
N GLN A 168 7.71 3.52 8.53
CA GLN A 168 8.58 4.64 8.91
C GLN A 168 9.54 5.09 7.79
N VAL A 169 10.16 4.15 7.06
CA VAL A 169 11.11 4.50 5.98
C VAL A 169 10.43 5.25 4.83
N ASN A 170 9.15 4.97 4.56
CA ASN A 170 8.36 5.70 3.55
C ASN A 170 8.07 7.13 4.00
N VAL A 171 7.74 7.30 5.29
CA VAL A 171 7.52 8.62 5.90
C VAL A 171 8.80 9.48 5.81
N GLU A 172 9.95 8.90 6.11
CA GLU A 172 11.24 9.59 6.04
C GLU A 172 11.60 9.98 4.60
N ALA A 173 11.37 9.07 3.64
CA ALA A 173 11.58 9.35 2.23
C ALA A 173 10.67 10.47 1.71
N ALA A 174 9.39 10.49 2.09
CA ALA A 174 8.47 11.57 1.73
C ALA A 174 8.94 12.93 2.29
N ARG A 175 9.41 12.95 3.55
CA ARG A 175 9.96 14.17 4.18
C ARG A 175 11.23 14.67 3.48
N ALA A 176 12.08 13.77 3.00
CA ALA A 176 13.26 14.12 2.22
C ALA A 176 12.91 14.81 0.89
N GLU A 177 11.72 14.53 0.33
CA GLU A 177 11.18 15.18 -0.87
C GLU A 177 10.35 16.44 -0.54
N GLY A 178 10.39 16.92 0.71
CA GLY A 178 9.70 18.16 1.13
C GLY A 178 8.21 18.00 1.42
N ILE A 179 7.69 16.78 1.42
CA ILE A 179 6.30 16.47 1.76
C ILE A 179 6.18 16.33 3.28
N ALA A 180 5.25 17.03 3.92
CA ALA A 180 4.92 16.73 5.31
C ALA A 180 4.43 15.27 5.41
N ALA A 181 4.88 14.50 6.40
CA ALA A 181 4.48 13.10 6.49
C ALA A 181 4.25 12.65 7.92
N ILE A 182 3.23 11.83 8.11
CA ILE A 182 2.77 11.29 9.40
C ILE A 182 2.88 9.78 9.34
N ARG A 183 3.54 9.18 10.36
CA ARG A 183 3.48 7.74 10.53
C ARG A 183 2.09 7.36 11.03
N PHE A 184 1.36 6.68 10.17
CA PHE A 184 0.01 6.24 10.48
C PHE A 184 0.01 5.02 11.40
N THR A 185 -0.85 5.03 12.40
CA THR A 185 -1.14 3.88 13.27
C THR A 185 -2.63 3.60 13.35
N THR A 186 -3.43 4.64 13.57
CA THR A 186 -4.89 4.60 13.49
C THR A 186 -5.40 5.95 13.01
N LYS A 187 -6.65 5.99 12.51
CA LYS A 187 -7.29 7.26 12.11
C LYS A 187 -7.32 8.25 13.28
N GLU A 188 -7.69 7.79 14.48
CA GLU A 188 -7.83 8.62 15.69
C GLU A 188 -6.48 9.25 16.10
N ALA A 189 -5.38 8.51 15.93
CA ALA A 189 -4.04 9.02 16.22
C ALA A 189 -3.53 9.98 15.14
N ALA A 190 -3.97 9.84 13.90
CA ALA A 190 -3.57 10.71 12.80
C ALA A 190 -4.26 12.09 12.85
N LEU A 191 -5.50 12.17 13.34
CA LEU A 191 -6.26 13.43 13.35
C LEU A 191 -5.54 14.57 14.08
N PRO A 192 -5.04 14.43 15.32
CA PRO A 192 -4.34 15.52 16.00
C PRO A 192 -3.02 15.89 15.30
N GLU A 193 -2.35 14.97 14.61
CA GLU A 193 -1.15 15.29 13.83
C GLU A 193 -1.50 16.10 12.56
N LEU A 194 -2.62 15.78 11.92
CA LEU A 194 -3.16 16.55 10.81
C LEU A 194 -3.55 17.97 11.24
N GLU A 195 -4.19 18.12 12.42
CA GLU A 195 -4.55 19.42 12.99
C GLU A 195 -3.33 20.30 13.25
N LYS A 196 -2.21 19.74 13.73
CA LYS A 196 -0.94 20.48 13.91
C LYS A 196 -0.39 21.03 12.59
N LEU A 197 -0.69 20.38 11.47
CA LEU A 197 -0.33 20.84 10.11
C LEU A 197 -1.37 21.80 9.52
N GLY A 198 -2.40 22.13 10.27
CA GLY A 198 -3.47 23.05 9.83
C GLY A 198 -4.57 22.37 8.99
N VAL A 199 -4.63 21.04 8.97
CA VAL A 199 -5.74 20.28 8.38
C VAL A 199 -6.86 20.19 9.41
N LYS A 200 -8.05 20.66 9.05
CA LYS A 200 -9.20 20.78 9.96
C LYS A 200 -10.19 19.64 9.79
#